data_3abbcfdc684d7e3e703a041816a5a489
#
_entry.id   3abbcfdc684d7e3e703a041816a5a489
#
_cell.length_a   1.000
_cell.length_b   1.000
_cell.length_c   1.000
_cell.angle_alpha   90.00
_cell.angle_beta   90.00
_cell.angle_gamma   90.00
#
_symmetry.space_group_name_H-M   'P 1'
#
loop_
_entity.id
_entity.type
_entity.pdbx_description
1 polymer ?
#
loop_
_entity_poly.entity_id
_entity_poly.type
_entity_poly.pdbx_seq_one_letter_code
_entity_poly.pdbx_strand_id
1 'polypeptide(L)'
;MKYVAIDFETANSSPLSACSIGVAVFEKNQPVREYVHLIRPPKEFGKFHWYNVRIHGIKPAMVAHQPTFDELWPELKKDIEGSLIVCHNAMFDTAVLCKLLEYYQIPIPPFTYVCTVKISQKIWPEMENHKLDTVSEELHIRLDHHEAL
;
A
#
# COMPACT_ATOMS: atom_id res chain seq x y z
N MET A 1 12.17 0.83 -17.46
CA MET A 1 12.19 0.89 -15.99
C MET A 1 10.87 0.34 -15.46
N LYS A 2 10.93 -0.45 -14.41
CA LYS A 2 9.76 -1.02 -13.75
C LYS A 2 9.42 -0.20 -12.53
N TYR A 3 8.17 0.29 -12.44
CA TYR A 3 7.61 0.94 -11.27
C TYR A 3 6.57 0.03 -10.64
N VAL A 4 6.48 0.06 -9.34
CA VAL A 4 5.44 -0.67 -8.63
C VAL A 4 4.80 0.28 -7.62
N ALA A 5 3.56 0.67 -7.88
CA ALA A 5 2.79 1.42 -6.90
C ALA A 5 2.24 0.45 -5.87
N ILE A 6 2.40 0.76 -4.60
CA ILE A 6 1.83 -0.02 -3.49
C ILE A 6 1.04 0.87 -2.55
N ASP A 7 0.00 0.30 -1.97
CA ASP A 7 -0.87 0.95 -1.00
C ASP A 7 -1.37 -0.08 0.00
N PHE A 8 -1.02 0.10 1.27
CA PHE A 8 -1.47 -0.76 2.37
C PHE A 8 -2.65 -0.13 3.08
N GLU A 9 -3.60 -0.98 3.49
CA GLU A 9 -4.60 -0.63 4.50
C GLU A 9 -4.30 -1.37 5.79
N THR A 10 -4.49 -0.70 6.92
CA THR A 10 -4.22 -1.28 8.24
C THR A 10 -5.48 -1.34 9.09
N ALA A 11 -5.59 -2.38 9.92
CA ALA A 11 -6.71 -2.56 10.82
C ALA A 11 -6.71 -1.56 12.00
N ASN A 12 -5.52 -1.11 12.39
CA ASN A 12 -5.31 -0.17 13.50
C ASN A 12 -4.00 0.59 13.28
N SER A 13 -3.52 1.30 14.29
CA SER A 13 -2.30 2.12 14.20
C SER A 13 -0.99 1.33 14.11
N SER A 14 -1.01 0.02 14.36
CA SER A 14 0.19 -0.80 14.22
C SER A 14 0.50 -1.08 12.75
N PRO A 15 1.74 -0.91 12.30
CA PRO A 15 2.14 -1.30 10.95
C PRO A 15 2.01 -2.80 10.69
N LEU A 16 1.97 -3.63 11.75
CA LEU A 16 1.77 -5.07 11.66
C LEU A 16 0.32 -5.47 11.44
N SER A 17 -0.60 -4.51 11.51
CA SER A 17 -2.04 -4.76 11.32
C SER A 17 -2.51 -4.65 9.87
N ALA A 18 -1.61 -4.71 8.90
CA ALA A 18 -1.99 -4.64 7.49
C ALA A 18 -3.10 -5.64 7.16
N CYS A 19 -4.17 -5.15 6.56
CA CYS A 19 -5.34 -5.95 6.18
C CYS A 19 -5.61 -5.98 4.67
N SER A 20 -4.92 -5.14 3.90
CA SER A 20 -4.88 -5.26 2.44
C SER A 20 -3.62 -4.62 1.86
N ILE A 21 -3.27 -5.04 0.67
CA ILE A 21 -2.25 -4.41 -0.17
C ILE A 21 -2.78 -4.29 -1.59
N GLY A 22 -2.77 -3.07 -2.13
CA GLY A 22 -2.96 -2.81 -3.54
C GLY A 22 -1.62 -2.70 -4.25
N VAL A 23 -1.51 -3.28 -5.43
CA VAL A 23 -0.30 -3.26 -6.24
C VAL A 23 -0.65 -2.94 -7.68
N ALA A 24 0.08 -2.00 -8.28
CA ALA A 24 -0.01 -1.70 -9.70
C ALA A 24 1.39 -1.69 -10.29
N VAL A 25 1.62 -2.52 -11.30
CA VAL A 25 2.94 -2.69 -11.93
C VAL A 25 2.94 -2.00 -13.29
N PHE A 26 3.97 -1.18 -13.51
CA PHE A 26 4.18 -0.42 -14.74
C PHE A 26 5.52 -0.79 -15.35
N GLU A 27 5.51 -1.05 -16.64
CA GLU A 27 6.72 -1.27 -17.45
C GLU A 27 6.66 -0.35 -18.67
N LYS A 28 7.76 0.33 -18.99
CA LYS A 28 7.83 1.29 -20.10
C LYS A 28 6.69 2.32 -20.06
N ASN A 29 6.38 2.80 -18.86
CA ASN A 29 5.32 3.79 -18.60
C ASN A 29 3.90 3.30 -18.94
N GLN A 30 3.69 1.99 -19.05
CA GLN A 30 2.37 1.39 -19.28
C GLN A 30 2.00 0.47 -18.13
N PRO A 31 0.73 0.48 -17.68
CA PRO A 31 0.26 -0.48 -16.71
C PRO A 31 0.26 -1.87 -17.32
N VAL A 32 0.89 -2.83 -16.64
CA VAL A 32 0.95 -4.22 -17.10
C VAL A 32 0.07 -5.15 -16.27
N ARG A 33 -0.14 -4.83 -15.00
CA ARG A 33 -1.11 -5.54 -14.13
C ARG A 33 -1.39 -4.74 -12.88
N GLU A 34 -2.53 -5.00 -12.30
CA GLU A 34 -2.90 -4.49 -10.98
C GLU A 34 -3.67 -5.57 -10.23
N TYR A 35 -3.52 -5.59 -8.92
CA TYR A 35 -4.25 -6.51 -8.06
C TYR A 35 -4.35 -5.97 -6.63
N VAL A 36 -5.30 -6.50 -5.89
CA VAL A 36 -5.49 -6.24 -4.46
C VAL A 36 -5.55 -7.57 -3.75
N HIS A 37 -4.81 -7.71 -2.67
CA HIS A 37 -4.92 -8.85 -1.76
C HIS A 37 -5.40 -8.39 -0.39
N LEU A 38 -6.43 -9.03 0.12
CA LEU A 38 -6.76 -8.94 1.53
C LEU A 38 -5.73 -9.74 2.31
N ILE A 39 -5.38 -9.24 3.49
CA ILE A 39 -4.35 -9.83 4.35
C ILE A 39 -4.97 -10.13 5.71
N ARG A 40 -4.73 -11.33 6.22
CA ARG A 40 -5.08 -11.64 7.61
C ARG A 40 -3.94 -11.17 8.51
N PRO A 41 -4.14 -10.14 9.35
CA PRO A 41 -3.10 -9.67 10.26
C PRO A 41 -2.73 -10.72 11.32
N PRO A 42 -1.52 -10.64 11.89
CA PRO A 42 -1.19 -11.45 13.07
C PRO A 42 -2.20 -11.23 14.18
N LYS A 43 -2.56 -12.29 14.90
CA LYS A 43 -3.62 -12.27 15.90
C LYS A 43 -3.42 -11.20 16.98
N GLU A 44 -2.19 -11.00 17.42
CA GLU A 44 -1.85 -10.03 18.45
C GLU A 44 -2.06 -8.58 18.00
N PHE A 45 -2.02 -8.33 16.69
CA PHE A 45 -2.12 -7.00 16.10
C PHE A 45 -3.39 -6.83 15.26
N GLY A 46 -4.25 -7.83 15.23
CA GLY A 46 -5.37 -7.91 14.29
C GLY A 46 -6.69 -7.28 14.77
N LYS A 47 -6.68 -6.48 15.84
CA LYS A 47 -7.88 -5.81 16.31
C LYS A 47 -8.22 -4.63 15.38
N PHE A 48 -9.39 -4.68 14.76
CA PHE A 48 -9.85 -3.59 13.89
C PHE A 48 -10.38 -2.42 14.71
N HIS A 49 -9.82 -1.25 14.46
CA HIS A 49 -10.29 0.00 15.04
C HIS A 49 -11.40 0.58 14.14
N TRP A 50 -12.49 1.06 14.75
CA TRP A 50 -13.65 1.58 14.02
C TRP A 50 -13.29 2.69 13.02
N TYR A 51 -12.34 3.55 13.36
CA TYR A 51 -11.89 4.63 12.48
C TYR A 51 -11.26 4.10 11.19
N ASN A 52 -10.41 3.09 11.31
CA ASN A 52 -9.78 2.44 10.16
C ASN A 52 -10.83 1.77 9.26
N VAL A 53 -11.76 1.04 9.86
CA VAL A 53 -12.87 0.40 9.12
C VAL A 53 -13.69 1.45 8.38
N ARG A 54 -13.95 2.59 9.01
CA ARG A 54 -14.69 3.69 8.37
C ARG A 54 -13.96 4.23 7.14
N ILE A 55 -12.62 4.27 7.16
CA ILE A 55 -11.82 4.78 6.05
C ILE A 55 -11.80 3.79 4.88
N HIS A 56 -11.47 2.52 5.14
CA HIS A 56 -11.24 1.55 4.05
C HIS A 56 -12.35 0.53 3.85
N GLY A 57 -13.31 0.44 4.76
CA GLY A 57 -14.45 -0.48 4.64
C GLY A 57 -14.13 -1.96 4.85
N ILE A 58 -12.90 -2.32 5.18
CA ILE A 58 -12.50 -3.71 5.41
C ILE A 58 -12.87 -4.09 6.84
N LYS A 59 -13.67 -5.15 6.99
CA LYS A 59 -14.15 -5.65 8.28
C LYS A 59 -13.42 -6.93 8.67
N PRO A 60 -13.34 -7.27 9.97
CA PRO A 60 -12.65 -8.48 10.44
C PRO A 60 -13.08 -9.77 9.73
N ALA A 61 -14.38 -9.91 9.47
CA ALA A 61 -14.90 -11.10 8.78
C ALA A 61 -14.35 -11.28 7.37
N MET A 62 -13.99 -10.17 6.69
CA MET A 62 -13.49 -10.21 5.33
C MET A 62 -12.09 -10.79 5.23
N VAL A 63 -11.29 -10.70 6.31
CA VAL A 63 -9.91 -11.16 6.33
C VAL A 63 -9.69 -12.45 7.12
N ALA A 64 -10.73 -12.94 7.81
CA ALA A 64 -10.62 -14.07 8.74
C ALA A 64 -10.05 -15.36 8.11
N HIS A 65 -10.28 -15.57 6.82
CA HIS A 65 -9.82 -16.74 6.07
C HIS A 65 -8.87 -16.37 4.94
N GLN A 66 -8.34 -15.15 4.97
CA GLN A 66 -7.39 -14.69 3.96
C GLN A 66 -5.96 -15.11 4.32
N PRO A 67 -5.05 -15.16 3.34
CA PRO A 67 -3.65 -15.43 3.61
C PRO A 67 -3.03 -14.39 4.55
N THR A 68 -2.03 -14.81 5.29
CA THR A 68 -1.16 -13.89 6.03
C THR A 68 -0.15 -13.27 5.07
N PHE A 69 0.53 -12.20 5.50
CA PHE A 69 1.48 -11.50 4.64
C PHE A 69 2.63 -12.41 4.17
N ASP A 70 3.16 -13.24 5.04
CA ASP A 70 4.23 -14.18 4.70
C ASP A 70 3.82 -15.19 3.63
N GLU A 71 2.55 -15.61 3.65
CA GLU A 71 2.00 -16.49 2.61
C GLU A 71 1.88 -15.79 1.26
N LEU A 72 1.61 -14.48 1.26
CA LEU A 72 1.53 -13.67 0.03
C LEU A 72 2.90 -13.22 -0.48
N TRP A 73 3.91 -13.21 0.37
CA TRP A 73 5.20 -12.63 0.06
C TRP A 73 5.89 -13.20 -1.19
N PRO A 74 5.89 -14.51 -1.46
CA PRO A 74 6.52 -15.03 -2.67
C PRO A 74 6.00 -14.40 -3.96
N GLU A 75 4.70 -14.10 -4.02
CA GLU A 75 4.09 -13.42 -5.15
C GLU A 75 4.46 -11.94 -5.19
N LEU A 76 4.32 -11.25 -4.05
CA LEU A 76 4.64 -9.83 -3.92
C LEU A 76 6.13 -9.55 -4.22
N LYS A 77 7.01 -10.42 -3.78
CA LYS A 77 8.46 -10.29 -3.97
C LYS A 77 8.84 -10.16 -5.44
N LYS A 78 8.16 -10.88 -6.32
CA LYS A 78 8.43 -10.83 -7.77
C LYS A 78 8.26 -9.43 -8.35
N ASP A 79 7.32 -8.67 -7.79
CA ASP A 79 7.06 -7.30 -8.24
C ASP A 79 7.89 -6.26 -7.50
N ILE A 80 8.16 -6.48 -6.23
CA ILE A 80 8.80 -5.49 -5.36
C ILE A 80 10.33 -5.50 -5.48
N GLU A 81 10.94 -6.68 -5.55
CA GLU A 81 12.41 -6.81 -5.55
C GLU A 81 13.03 -6.10 -6.75
N GLY A 82 13.98 -5.20 -6.45
CA GLY A 82 14.69 -4.44 -7.49
C GLY A 82 13.87 -3.39 -8.22
N SER A 83 12.64 -3.13 -7.79
CA SER A 83 11.76 -2.14 -8.41
C SER A 83 11.94 -0.75 -7.82
N LEU A 84 11.46 0.28 -8.55
CA LEU A 84 11.16 1.57 -7.97
C LEU A 84 9.74 1.51 -7.40
N ILE A 85 9.64 1.58 -6.08
CA ILE A 85 8.35 1.59 -5.39
C ILE A 85 7.79 3.00 -5.34
N VAL A 86 6.53 3.16 -5.68
CA VAL A 86 5.82 4.43 -5.68
C VAL A 86 4.69 4.35 -4.65
N CYS A 87 4.68 5.30 -3.73
CA CYS A 87 3.64 5.38 -2.70
C CYS A 87 3.18 6.81 -2.51
N HIS A 88 1.92 6.97 -2.18
CA HIS A 88 1.39 8.25 -1.72
C HIS A 88 1.48 8.30 -0.19
N ASN A 89 2.44 9.03 0.35
CA ASN A 89 2.91 9.00 1.74
C ASN A 89 3.78 7.76 2.02
N ALA A 90 4.91 7.68 1.33
CA ALA A 90 5.78 6.51 1.32
C ALA A 90 6.33 6.09 2.69
N MET A 91 6.45 6.99 3.66
CA MET A 91 6.87 6.65 5.02
C MET A 91 5.93 5.62 5.66
N PHE A 92 4.63 5.72 5.39
CA PHE A 92 3.65 4.77 5.90
C PHE A 92 3.82 3.39 5.25
N ASP A 93 3.75 3.32 3.93
CA ASP A 93 3.75 2.03 3.22
C ASP A 93 5.09 1.30 3.35
N THR A 94 6.20 2.02 3.28
CA THR A 94 7.52 1.41 3.45
C THR A 94 7.72 0.91 4.88
N ALA A 95 7.20 1.62 5.89
CA ALA A 95 7.25 1.16 7.27
C ALA A 95 6.43 -0.12 7.46
N VAL A 96 5.22 -0.18 6.89
CA VAL A 96 4.38 -1.39 6.93
C VAL A 96 5.11 -2.56 6.29
N LEU A 97 5.63 -2.37 5.08
CA LEU A 97 6.37 -3.40 4.35
C LEU A 97 7.56 -3.93 5.16
N CYS A 98 8.42 -3.03 5.62
CA CYS A 98 9.63 -3.42 6.34
C CYS A 98 9.33 -4.07 7.69
N LYS A 99 8.34 -3.56 8.43
CA LYS A 99 7.94 -4.15 9.71
C LYS A 99 7.32 -5.53 9.56
N LEU A 100 6.52 -5.75 8.54
CA LEU A 100 5.96 -7.07 8.25
C LEU A 100 7.06 -8.08 7.89
N LEU A 101 7.99 -7.68 7.03
CA LEU A 101 9.13 -8.55 6.67
C LEU A 101 9.99 -8.89 7.90
N GLU A 102 10.26 -7.90 8.75
CA GLU A 102 10.99 -8.10 10.00
C GLU A 102 10.24 -9.05 10.95
N TYR A 103 8.95 -8.84 11.12
CA TYR A 103 8.11 -9.69 11.99
C TYR A 103 8.13 -11.15 11.57
N TYR A 104 8.02 -11.41 10.27
CA TYR A 104 8.04 -12.77 9.73
C TYR A 104 9.46 -13.29 9.47
N GLN A 105 10.49 -12.56 9.89
CA GLN A 105 11.89 -12.94 9.72
C GLN A 105 12.27 -13.22 8.26
N ILE A 106 11.73 -12.39 7.37
CA ILE A 106 12.01 -12.45 5.94
C ILE A 106 13.04 -11.35 5.61
N PRO A 107 14.11 -11.67 4.88
CA PRO A 107 15.08 -10.65 4.47
C PRO A 107 14.42 -9.55 3.64
N ILE A 108 14.73 -8.29 3.94
CA ILE A 108 14.23 -7.15 3.18
C ILE A 108 15.01 -7.11 1.85
N PRO A 109 14.33 -7.23 0.70
CA PRO A 109 15.01 -7.15 -0.59
C PRO A 109 15.46 -5.72 -0.89
N PRO A 110 16.47 -5.53 -1.75
CA PRO A 110 16.83 -4.19 -2.19
C PRO A 110 15.69 -3.59 -3.02
N PHE A 111 15.31 -2.36 -2.69
CA PHE A 111 14.38 -1.54 -3.47
C PHE A 111 14.67 -0.06 -3.24
N THR A 112 14.23 0.75 -4.18
CA THR A 112 14.19 2.21 -4.03
C THR A 112 12.74 2.65 -3.98
N TYR A 113 12.47 3.83 -3.42
CA TYR A 113 11.11 4.33 -3.35
C TYR A 113 11.04 5.82 -3.61
N VAL A 114 9.87 6.26 -4.07
CA VAL A 114 9.51 7.68 -4.19
C VAL A 114 8.17 7.92 -3.50
N CYS A 115 8.01 9.12 -2.97
CA CYS A 115 6.79 9.56 -2.32
C CYS A 115 6.10 10.59 -3.20
N THR A 116 4.92 10.26 -3.71
CA THR A 116 4.17 11.17 -4.58
C THR A 116 3.62 12.39 -3.84
N VAL A 117 3.45 12.33 -2.51
CA VAL A 117 3.17 13.52 -1.70
C VAL A 117 4.34 14.52 -1.80
N LYS A 118 5.57 14.04 -1.62
CA LYS A 118 6.77 14.89 -1.69
C LYS A 118 6.99 15.47 -3.09
N ILE A 119 6.73 14.68 -4.11
CA ILE A 119 6.81 15.14 -5.50
C ILE A 119 5.78 16.24 -5.76
N SER A 120 4.53 16.02 -5.36
CA SER A 120 3.46 17.00 -5.56
C SER A 120 3.72 18.32 -4.80
N GLN A 121 4.30 18.25 -3.61
CA GLN A 121 4.69 19.43 -2.84
C GLN A 121 5.74 20.27 -3.56
N LYS A 122 6.62 19.64 -4.30
CA LYS A 122 7.64 20.36 -5.10
C LYS A 122 7.06 20.95 -6.39
N ILE A 123 6.15 20.25 -7.04
CA ILE A 123 5.57 20.69 -8.32
C ILE A 123 4.51 21.77 -8.09
N TRP A 124 3.66 21.59 -7.08
CA TRP A 124 2.53 22.49 -6.79
C TRP A 124 2.57 22.98 -5.33
N PRO A 125 3.56 23.81 -4.96
CA PRO A 125 3.72 24.24 -3.57
C PRO A 125 2.54 25.06 -3.03
N GLU A 126 1.74 25.70 -3.90
CA GLU A 126 0.57 26.51 -3.50
C GLU A 126 -0.71 25.69 -3.37
N MET A 127 -0.69 24.39 -3.68
CA MET A 127 -1.90 23.55 -3.58
C MET A 127 -2.39 23.48 -2.14
N GLU A 128 -3.72 23.55 -1.95
CA GLU A 128 -4.35 23.56 -0.64
C GLU A 128 -3.90 22.39 0.26
N ASN A 129 -3.83 21.21 -0.33
CA ASN A 129 -3.30 20.02 0.30
C ASN A 129 -2.73 19.08 -0.76
N HIS A 130 -2.05 18.03 -0.35
CA HIS A 130 -1.43 17.05 -1.24
C HIS A 130 -2.01 15.64 -1.03
N LYS A 131 -3.29 15.56 -0.65
CA LYS A 131 -4.01 14.29 -0.55
C LYS A 131 -4.13 13.66 -1.94
N LEU A 132 -4.27 12.34 -1.96
CA LEU A 132 -4.33 11.60 -3.22
C LEU A 132 -5.46 12.07 -4.14
N ASP A 133 -6.64 12.33 -3.58
CA ASP A 133 -7.79 12.85 -4.32
C ASP A 133 -7.52 14.22 -4.93
N THR A 134 -6.91 15.13 -4.17
CA THR A 134 -6.57 16.48 -4.64
C THR A 134 -5.52 16.43 -5.76
N VAL A 135 -4.48 15.62 -5.60
CA VAL A 135 -3.43 15.46 -6.62
C VAL A 135 -4.00 14.79 -7.88
N SER A 136 -4.84 13.79 -7.71
CA SER A 136 -5.49 13.09 -8.82
C SER A 136 -6.40 14.04 -9.62
N GLU A 137 -7.14 14.90 -8.93
CA GLU A 137 -7.99 15.92 -9.56
C GLU A 137 -7.17 16.90 -10.38
N GLU A 138 -6.05 17.40 -9.85
CA GLU A 138 -5.13 18.29 -10.57
C GLU A 138 -4.58 17.63 -11.85
N LEU A 139 -4.33 16.33 -11.80
CA LEU A 139 -3.82 15.55 -12.94
C LEU A 139 -4.93 15.05 -13.85
N HIS A 140 -6.20 15.36 -13.59
CA HIS A 140 -7.37 14.86 -14.32
C HIS A 140 -7.43 13.33 -14.36
N ILE A 141 -7.00 12.68 -13.26
CA ILE A 141 -7.06 11.24 -13.08
C ILE A 141 -8.29 10.91 -12.26
N ARG A 142 -9.17 10.05 -12.80
CA ARG A 142 -10.29 9.53 -12.03
C ARG A 142 -9.76 8.62 -10.93
N LEU A 143 -10.16 8.90 -9.70
CA LEU A 143 -9.83 8.11 -8.54
C LEU A 143 -11.09 7.41 -8.02
N ASP A 144 -11.09 6.10 -8.09
CA ASP A 144 -12.15 5.29 -7.49
C ASP A 144 -11.72 4.99 -6.05
N HIS A 145 -12.24 5.81 -5.10
CA HIS A 145 -11.93 5.64 -3.69
C HIS A 145 -12.47 4.33 -3.14
N HIS A 146 -11.61 3.57 -2.49
CA HIS A 146 -11.97 2.44 -1.65
C HIS A 146 -12.78 1.33 -2.33
N GLU A 147 -12.53 1.06 -3.59
CA GLU A 147 -12.93 -0.22 -4.16
C GLU A 147 -12.01 -1.32 -3.62
N ALA A 148 -12.06 -1.51 -2.31
CA ALA A 148 -11.61 -2.74 -1.72
C ALA A 148 -12.74 -3.76 -1.89
N LEU A 149 -12.87 -4.28 -3.11
CA LEU A 149 -13.69 -5.48 -3.44
C LEU A 149 -15.17 -5.36 -3.17
#